data_87cecb06308dfb66adde5fdf613f876f
#
_entry.id   87cecb06308dfb66adde5fdf613f876f
#
_cell.length_a   1.000
_cell.length_b   1.000
_cell.length_c   1.000
_cell.angle_alpha   90.00
_cell.angle_beta   90.00
_cell.angle_gamma   90.00
#
_symmetry.space_group_name_H-M   'P 1'
#
loop_
_entity.id
_entity.type
_entity.pdbx_description
1 polymer ?
#
loop_
_entity_poly.entity_id
_entity_poly.type
_entity_poly.pdbx_seq_one_letter_code
_entity_poly.pdbx_strand_id
1 'polypeptide(L)'
;MTVYGATNSDPVRRVDVVVIGAGQAGLSAAYHLRRRGFAPYREAAAGGSGAGEADGTGGGGFVVLDADDAPGGAWAHRSPSLRMATVHGFDDLPDVELPDVDPNAPAREVVPGYFAAYEAQHTLPVVRPVKVLAVRSESARPDARLVVETDSGTWSARALINATGTWTRPFLPHYPGRFAGRQLHYAAYRGPEEFAGKRVLVVGGGASAIQVLSEVAAVGETVWVTRTPPVYHAGPFTPEYGRAVVAKVEERVRQGLPVRSVVSVTGLGPSVAYRRAEELGALRRRPMFDRLTEHGVAWGDEELAVDAIVWATGFRPEVGHLAPLGLRSAGGGIALIGTRATADPRVHLVGYGPSASTVGANRAGRAAVNQIVALLGDPAGVDPAGVESAGVESAGLESAGVAVPAG
;
A
#
# COMPACT_ATOMS: atom_id res chain seq x y z
N MET A 1 -11.76 42.43 -4.90
CA MET A 1 -11.19 41.11 -5.27
C MET A 1 -9.78 41.09 -4.69
N THR A 2 -9.68 40.64 -3.45
CA THR A 2 -8.44 40.73 -2.64
C THR A 2 -7.70 39.37 -2.77
N VAL A 3 -6.56 39.46 -3.44
CA VAL A 3 -5.66 38.29 -3.58
C VAL A 3 -4.96 38.10 -2.24
N TYR A 4 -5.34 37.06 -1.50
CA TYR A 4 -4.59 36.59 -0.35
C TYR A 4 -3.37 35.81 -0.87
N GLY A 5 -2.26 36.51 -1.05
CA GLY A 5 -0.94 35.90 -1.16
C GLY A 5 -0.46 35.59 0.25
N ALA A 6 -0.67 34.35 0.72
CA ALA A 6 0.04 33.85 1.89
C ALA A 6 1.49 33.60 1.48
N THR A 7 2.38 34.52 1.79
CA THR A 7 3.83 34.26 1.83
C THR A 7 4.09 33.40 3.06
N ASN A 8 4.03 32.07 2.88
CA ASN A 8 4.47 31.14 3.89
C ASN A 8 6.01 31.24 3.95
N SER A 9 6.51 31.98 4.92
CA SER A 9 7.95 32.25 5.12
C SER A 9 8.67 31.17 5.90
N ASP A 10 8.08 29.98 6.02
CA ASP A 10 8.74 28.86 6.68
C ASP A 10 9.98 28.43 5.89
N PRO A 11 11.13 28.26 6.54
CA PRO A 11 12.34 27.86 5.84
C PRO A 11 12.17 26.50 5.17
N VAL A 12 12.61 26.37 3.92
CA VAL A 12 12.56 25.13 3.17
C VAL A 12 13.52 24.13 3.81
N ARG A 13 12.99 23.01 4.30
CA ARG A 13 13.79 21.91 4.89
C ARG A 13 14.48 21.13 3.77
N ARG A 14 15.77 20.92 3.87
CA ARG A 14 16.58 20.26 2.83
C ARG A 14 17.08 18.90 3.27
N VAL A 15 16.86 17.88 2.43
CA VAL A 15 17.38 16.51 2.59
C VAL A 15 17.80 15.95 1.24
N ASP A 16 18.51 14.85 1.19
CA ASP A 16 18.77 14.17 -0.09
C ASP A 16 17.59 13.31 -0.52
N VAL A 17 16.95 12.61 0.42
CA VAL A 17 15.83 11.72 0.09
C VAL A 17 14.61 12.03 0.95
N VAL A 18 13.46 12.21 0.32
CA VAL A 18 12.16 12.19 0.98
C VAL A 18 11.47 10.86 0.69
N VAL A 19 11.02 10.17 1.72
CA VAL A 19 10.13 9.01 1.63
C VAL A 19 8.72 9.48 2.01
N ILE A 20 7.71 9.20 1.17
CA ILE A 20 6.31 9.56 1.44
C ILE A 20 5.54 8.32 1.83
N GLY A 21 5.08 8.26 3.09
CA GLY A 21 4.36 7.16 3.70
C GLY A 21 5.25 6.25 4.54
N ALA A 22 4.83 5.96 5.78
CA ALA A 22 5.50 5.09 6.76
C ALA A 22 4.76 3.76 6.94
N GLY A 23 4.18 3.21 5.88
CA GLY A 23 3.72 1.83 5.84
C GLY A 23 4.87 0.85 5.56
N GLN A 24 4.56 -0.44 5.37
CA GLN A 24 5.54 -1.52 5.09
C GLN A 24 6.64 -1.10 4.09
N ALA A 25 6.26 -0.53 2.96
CA ALA A 25 7.19 -0.18 1.90
C ALA A 25 8.10 1.00 2.26
N GLY A 26 7.54 2.00 2.94
CA GLY A 26 8.28 3.18 3.37
C GLY A 26 9.27 2.87 4.49
N LEU A 27 8.85 2.08 5.48
CA LEU A 27 9.73 1.63 6.57
C LEU A 27 10.89 0.78 6.06
N SER A 28 10.62 -0.14 5.13
CA SER A 28 11.67 -0.93 4.48
C SER A 28 12.66 -0.02 3.73
N ALA A 29 12.18 0.96 2.97
CA ALA A 29 13.05 1.90 2.27
C ALA A 29 13.88 2.75 3.25
N ALA A 30 13.26 3.25 4.33
CA ALA A 30 13.92 4.04 5.36
C ALA A 30 15.04 3.25 6.07
N TYR A 31 14.81 1.98 6.39
CA TYR A 31 15.82 1.08 6.92
C TYR A 31 17.03 0.96 5.99
N HIS A 32 16.78 0.72 4.70
CA HIS A 32 17.86 0.59 3.73
C HIS A 32 18.62 1.91 3.48
N LEU A 33 17.93 3.07 3.49
CA LEU A 33 18.59 4.38 3.45
C LEU A 33 19.56 4.54 4.63
N ARG A 34 19.11 4.23 5.83
CA ARG A 34 19.94 4.28 7.03
C ARG A 34 21.16 3.36 6.92
N ARG A 35 20.96 2.12 6.46
CA ARG A 35 22.05 1.17 6.26
C ARG A 35 23.08 1.59 5.19
N ARG A 36 22.68 2.43 4.25
CA ARG A 36 23.55 3.03 3.23
C ARG A 36 24.19 4.35 3.68
N GLY A 37 24.08 4.72 4.96
CA GLY A 37 24.73 5.88 5.52
C GLY A 37 24.02 7.21 5.34
N PHE A 38 22.77 7.22 4.83
CA PHE A 38 21.96 8.44 4.85
C PHE A 38 21.63 8.83 6.28
N ALA A 39 21.97 10.06 6.67
CA ALA A 39 21.71 10.55 8.03
C ALA A 39 20.20 10.76 8.26
N PRO A 40 19.64 10.32 9.40
CA PRO A 40 18.28 10.66 9.76
C PRO A 40 18.11 12.17 9.92
N TYR A 41 17.08 12.75 9.30
CA TYR A 41 16.71 14.14 9.55
C TYR A 41 16.41 14.34 11.03
N ARG A 42 16.90 15.41 11.58
CA ARG A 42 16.61 15.87 12.96
C ARG A 42 16.16 17.32 12.87
N GLU A 43 15.03 17.61 13.47
CA GLU A 43 14.59 18.99 13.61
C GLU A 43 15.58 19.74 14.54
N ALA A 44 16.04 20.93 14.12
CA ALA A 44 16.90 21.74 14.94
C ALA A 44 16.16 22.09 16.25
N ALA A 45 16.82 21.91 17.39
CA ALA A 45 16.24 22.28 18.68
C ALA A 45 15.81 23.75 18.64
N ALA A 46 14.59 24.04 19.06
CA ALA A 46 14.05 25.40 19.13
C ALA A 46 14.97 26.26 20.02
N GLY A 47 15.73 27.20 19.40
CA GLY A 47 16.63 28.10 20.10
C GLY A 47 18.05 28.22 19.51
N GLY A 48 18.43 27.35 18.58
CA GLY A 48 19.69 27.48 17.84
C GLY A 48 19.50 28.36 16.61
N SER A 49 20.25 29.42 16.45
CA SER A 49 20.29 30.30 15.28
C SER A 49 21.01 29.65 14.07
N GLY A 50 20.78 28.35 13.86
CA GLY A 50 21.20 27.60 12.72
C GLY A 50 19.96 26.97 12.09
N ALA A 51 19.54 27.45 10.91
CA ALA A 51 18.74 26.64 10.01
C ALA A 51 19.37 25.25 9.98
N GLY A 52 18.59 24.16 10.11
CA GLY A 52 19.10 22.79 10.04
C GLY A 52 19.69 22.50 8.66
N GLU A 53 20.80 23.17 8.35
CA GLU A 53 21.74 22.79 7.33
C GLU A 53 22.44 21.55 7.89
N ALA A 54 22.19 20.39 7.29
CA ALA A 54 23.21 19.38 7.27
C ALA A 54 24.43 20.08 6.70
N ASP A 55 25.37 20.36 7.64
CA ASP A 55 26.66 20.92 7.39
C ASP A 55 27.21 20.45 6.02
N GLY A 56 27.53 21.38 5.13
CA GLY A 56 27.82 21.15 3.71
C GLY A 56 29.06 20.31 3.41
N THR A 57 29.45 19.43 4.31
CA THR A 57 30.62 18.55 4.21
C THR A 57 30.31 17.15 4.74
N GLY A 58 29.40 16.41 4.06
CA GLY A 58 29.40 14.96 4.22
C GLY A 58 28.03 14.36 4.62
N GLY A 59 27.55 13.48 3.76
CA GLY A 59 26.52 12.52 4.05
C GLY A 59 25.08 13.05 3.98
N GLY A 60 24.41 12.74 2.85
CA GLY A 60 23.04 13.16 2.61
C GLY A 60 22.05 12.66 3.65
N GLY A 61 21.08 13.51 4.00
CA GLY A 61 20.03 13.19 4.96
C GLY A 61 18.76 12.65 4.30
N PHE A 62 17.92 11.95 5.07
CA PHE A 62 16.60 11.53 4.63
C PHE A 62 15.54 11.76 5.69
N VAL A 63 14.28 11.86 5.25
CA VAL A 63 13.08 11.95 6.09
C VAL A 63 11.98 11.06 5.55
N VAL A 64 11.13 10.58 6.45
CA VAL A 64 9.88 9.90 6.10
C VAL A 64 8.71 10.77 6.51
N LEU A 65 7.85 11.14 5.57
CA LEU A 65 6.65 11.96 5.82
C LEU A 65 5.42 11.06 5.79
N ASP A 66 4.67 11.04 6.88
CA ASP A 66 3.47 10.20 6.99
C ASP A 66 2.25 11.03 7.39
N ALA A 67 1.14 10.80 6.68
CA ALA A 67 -0.09 11.56 6.88
C ALA A 67 -0.95 11.06 8.04
N ASP A 68 -0.70 9.85 8.55
CA ASP A 68 -1.39 9.30 9.71
C ASP A 68 -0.83 9.90 11.02
N ASP A 69 -1.66 9.92 12.07
CA ASP A 69 -1.24 10.41 13.40
C ASP A 69 -0.35 9.40 14.16
N ALA A 70 -0.42 8.13 13.76
CA ALA A 70 0.24 7.02 14.45
C ALA A 70 0.84 6.02 13.46
N PRO A 71 1.80 5.17 13.88
CA PRO A 71 2.34 4.08 13.08
C PRO A 71 1.28 3.07 12.63
N GLY A 72 1.55 2.37 11.52
CA GLY A 72 0.72 1.25 11.07
C GLY A 72 0.28 1.33 9.62
N GLY A 73 0.28 2.50 9.01
CA GLY A 73 -0.16 2.71 7.62
C GLY A 73 -1.53 2.05 7.38
N ALA A 74 -1.70 1.34 6.26
CA ALA A 74 -2.97 0.69 5.92
C ALA A 74 -3.48 -0.31 6.98
N TRP A 75 -2.61 -0.86 7.84
CA TRP A 75 -3.01 -1.84 8.86
C TRP A 75 -3.80 -1.21 10.01
N ALA A 76 -3.46 0.01 10.42
CA ALA A 76 -4.19 0.75 11.46
C ALA A 76 -5.68 0.96 11.10
N HIS A 77 -5.98 1.00 9.81
CA HIS A 77 -7.31 1.27 9.26
C HIS A 77 -8.10 0.02 8.88
N ARG A 78 -7.54 -1.19 9.00
CA ARG A 78 -8.23 -2.44 8.67
C ARG A 78 -9.42 -2.69 9.58
N SER A 79 -10.36 -3.54 9.10
CA SER A 79 -11.53 -3.93 9.90
C SER A 79 -11.10 -4.48 11.26
N PRO A 80 -11.78 -4.10 12.35
CA PRO A 80 -11.56 -4.70 13.67
C PRO A 80 -11.78 -6.22 13.70
N SER A 81 -12.56 -6.76 12.77
CA SER A 81 -12.83 -8.20 12.66
C SER A 81 -11.67 -8.99 12.04
N LEU A 82 -10.72 -8.33 11.35
CA LEU A 82 -9.58 -9.00 10.72
C LEU A 82 -8.60 -9.52 11.77
N ARG A 83 -8.45 -10.84 11.85
CA ARG A 83 -7.55 -11.53 12.80
C ARG A 83 -6.23 -11.90 12.16
N MET A 84 -5.16 -11.99 12.96
CA MET A 84 -3.84 -12.40 12.46
C MET A 84 -3.88 -13.73 11.75
N ALA A 85 -4.65 -14.72 12.23
CA ALA A 85 -4.86 -16.02 11.58
C ALA A 85 -5.47 -15.95 10.17
N THR A 86 -6.14 -14.85 9.82
CA THR A 86 -6.79 -14.66 8.51
C THR A 86 -6.07 -13.67 7.61
N VAL A 87 -4.97 -13.08 8.09
CA VAL A 87 -4.10 -12.22 7.27
C VAL A 87 -3.39 -13.04 6.21
N HIS A 88 -3.52 -12.61 4.96
CA HIS A 88 -2.81 -13.24 3.86
C HIS A 88 -1.42 -12.65 3.68
N GLY A 89 -0.39 -13.48 3.91
CA GLY A 89 0.97 -13.17 3.48
C GLY A 89 1.51 -11.88 4.09
N PHE A 90 1.56 -11.79 5.41
CA PHE A 90 2.37 -10.80 6.09
C PHE A 90 3.83 -11.26 6.00
N ASP A 91 4.71 -10.35 5.65
CA ASP A 91 6.16 -10.57 5.57
C ASP A 91 6.83 -9.59 6.52
N ASP A 92 7.82 -10.06 7.24
CA ASP A 92 8.54 -9.27 8.23
C ASP A 92 9.26 -8.08 7.57
N LEU A 93 9.41 -7.01 8.31
CA LEU A 93 10.27 -5.91 7.91
C LEU A 93 11.75 -6.36 7.96
N PRO A 94 12.63 -5.78 7.16
CA PRO A 94 14.04 -6.16 7.18
C PRO A 94 14.64 -6.12 8.58
N ASP A 95 15.37 -7.16 8.98
CA ASP A 95 16.13 -7.25 10.23
C ASP A 95 15.31 -7.45 11.52
N VAL A 96 13.98 -7.44 11.47
CA VAL A 96 13.12 -7.64 12.65
C VAL A 96 11.96 -8.54 12.31
N GLU A 97 11.88 -9.67 12.95
CA GLU A 97 10.75 -10.62 12.84
C GLU A 97 9.53 -10.10 13.61
N LEU A 98 8.34 -10.38 13.10
CA LEU A 98 7.12 -10.19 13.87
C LEU A 98 7.13 -11.19 15.04
N PRO A 99 7.00 -10.73 16.30
CA PRO A 99 6.96 -11.65 17.43
C PRO A 99 5.76 -12.60 17.32
N ASP A 100 5.87 -13.74 18.00
CA ASP A 100 4.73 -14.65 18.19
C ASP A 100 3.56 -13.89 18.81
N VAL A 101 2.41 -13.93 18.14
CA VAL A 101 1.19 -13.24 18.56
C VAL A 101 0.01 -14.21 18.58
N ASP A 102 -0.98 -13.89 19.42
CA ASP A 102 -2.24 -14.64 19.40
C ASP A 102 -2.86 -14.58 17.98
N PRO A 103 -3.10 -15.74 17.34
CA PRO A 103 -3.74 -15.80 16.03
C PRO A 103 -5.10 -15.09 15.98
N ASN A 104 -5.79 -14.96 17.12
CA ASN A 104 -7.07 -14.28 17.24
C ASN A 104 -6.94 -12.77 17.52
N ALA A 105 -5.72 -12.25 17.73
CA ALA A 105 -5.51 -10.83 17.93
C ALA A 105 -5.92 -10.02 16.68
N PRO A 106 -6.50 -8.81 16.85
CA PRO A 106 -6.83 -7.93 15.74
C PRO A 106 -5.56 -7.47 15.00
N ALA A 107 -5.50 -7.70 13.70
CA ALA A 107 -4.34 -7.30 12.89
C ALA A 107 -4.08 -5.78 12.93
N ARG A 108 -5.14 -4.98 13.11
CA ARG A 108 -5.05 -3.52 13.25
C ARG A 108 -4.40 -3.03 14.55
N GLU A 109 -4.16 -3.92 15.50
CA GLU A 109 -3.47 -3.62 16.77
C GLU A 109 -2.05 -4.17 16.73
N VAL A 110 -1.92 -5.41 16.28
CA VAL A 110 -0.63 -6.13 16.23
C VAL A 110 0.35 -5.46 15.28
N VAL A 111 -0.05 -5.25 14.03
CA VAL A 111 0.88 -4.75 13.00
C VAL A 111 1.30 -3.29 13.23
N PRO A 112 0.42 -2.36 13.66
CA PRO A 112 0.85 -1.02 14.06
C PRO A 112 1.82 -1.03 15.23
N GLY A 113 1.62 -1.88 16.23
CA GLY A 113 2.55 -2.05 17.34
C GLY A 113 3.94 -2.52 16.89
N TYR A 114 3.98 -3.47 15.97
CA TYR A 114 5.21 -3.94 15.35
C TYR A 114 5.92 -2.83 14.55
N PHE A 115 5.18 -2.02 13.77
CA PHE A 115 5.76 -0.90 13.02
C PHE A 115 6.30 0.19 13.96
N ALA A 116 5.59 0.49 15.05
CA ALA A 116 6.06 1.44 16.07
C ALA A 116 7.37 0.98 16.71
N ALA A 117 7.46 -0.29 17.08
CA ALA A 117 8.69 -0.87 17.63
C ALA A 117 9.85 -0.82 16.62
N TYR A 118 9.54 -1.11 15.34
CA TYR A 118 10.52 -1.04 14.26
C TYR A 118 11.08 0.37 14.03
N GLU A 119 10.20 1.37 14.01
CA GLU A 119 10.61 2.78 13.89
C GLU A 119 11.55 3.19 15.02
N ALA A 120 11.20 2.82 16.25
CA ALA A 120 11.99 3.12 17.44
C ALA A 120 13.34 2.39 17.43
N GLN A 121 13.35 1.07 17.16
CA GLN A 121 14.56 0.25 17.14
C GLN A 121 15.58 0.77 16.13
N HIS A 122 15.11 1.14 14.93
CA HIS A 122 15.99 1.66 13.88
C HIS A 122 16.13 3.19 13.91
N THR A 123 15.53 3.89 14.86
CA THR A 123 15.57 5.36 14.98
C THR A 123 15.26 6.02 13.63
N LEU A 124 14.17 5.62 12.99
CA LEU A 124 13.78 6.13 11.68
C LEU A 124 13.22 7.57 11.81
N PRO A 125 13.58 8.50 10.91
CA PRO A 125 13.16 9.90 10.99
C PRO A 125 11.74 10.07 10.42
N VAL A 126 10.74 9.49 11.07
CA VAL A 126 9.34 9.62 10.66
C VAL A 126 8.74 10.87 11.28
N VAL A 127 8.25 11.76 10.41
CA VAL A 127 7.55 12.99 10.79
C VAL A 127 6.07 12.81 10.47
N ARG A 128 5.21 12.91 11.51
CA ARG A 128 3.75 12.77 11.40
C ARG A 128 3.01 13.65 12.42
N PRO A 129 1.77 14.06 12.13
CA PRO A 129 1.11 13.91 10.85
C PRO A 129 1.64 14.95 9.84
N VAL A 130 2.02 14.51 8.66
CA VAL A 130 2.43 15.40 7.55
C VAL A 130 1.86 14.88 6.23
N LYS A 131 0.93 15.60 5.65
CA LYS A 131 0.32 15.25 4.37
C LYS A 131 1.04 15.95 3.22
N VAL A 132 1.61 15.16 2.31
CA VAL A 132 2.16 15.69 1.05
C VAL A 132 1.02 16.05 0.11
N LEU A 133 1.02 17.30 -0.35
CA LEU A 133 0.00 17.88 -1.21
C LEU A 133 0.41 17.86 -2.68
N ALA A 134 1.68 18.21 -2.96
CA ALA A 134 2.23 18.22 -4.32
C ALA A 134 3.74 17.98 -4.30
N VAL A 135 4.23 17.39 -5.40
CA VAL A 135 5.66 17.30 -5.69
C VAL A 135 5.93 17.93 -7.05
N ARG A 136 6.89 18.84 -7.11
CA ARG A 136 7.28 19.54 -8.33
C ARG A 136 8.80 19.46 -8.54
N SER A 137 9.27 19.62 -9.76
CA SER A 137 10.68 19.94 -10.00
C SER A 137 10.90 21.44 -9.74
N GLU A 138 11.97 21.79 -9.06
CA GLU A 138 12.36 23.18 -8.81
C GLU A 138 12.62 23.94 -10.13
N SER A 139 13.10 23.23 -11.15
CA SER A 139 13.31 23.76 -12.50
C SER A 139 13.30 22.62 -13.53
N ALA A 140 13.41 22.98 -14.81
CA ALA A 140 13.51 22.03 -15.91
C ALA A 140 14.90 21.34 -16.02
N ARG A 141 15.88 21.68 -15.19
CA ARG A 141 17.21 21.11 -15.22
C ARG A 141 17.17 19.65 -14.70
N PRO A 142 17.92 18.73 -15.30
CA PRO A 142 17.95 17.33 -14.86
C PRO A 142 18.47 17.12 -13.43
N ASP A 143 19.35 18.02 -12.96
CA ASP A 143 19.95 18.03 -11.62
C ASP A 143 19.18 18.87 -10.60
N ALA A 144 18.05 19.49 -11.02
CA ALA A 144 17.20 20.28 -10.13
C ALA A 144 16.65 19.42 -8.98
N ARG A 145 16.42 20.06 -7.84
CA ARG A 145 15.80 19.38 -6.69
C ARG A 145 14.29 19.24 -6.90
N LEU A 146 13.71 18.32 -6.16
CA LEU A 146 12.26 18.15 -6.04
C LEU A 146 11.78 19.00 -4.87
N VAL A 147 10.72 19.76 -5.09
CA VAL A 147 10.00 20.52 -4.07
C VAL A 147 8.81 19.70 -3.63
N VAL A 148 8.76 19.32 -2.36
CA VAL A 148 7.68 18.55 -1.74
C VAL A 148 6.86 19.49 -0.86
N GLU A 149 5.69 19.85 -1.33
CA GLU A 149 4.74 20.72 -0.63
C GLU A 149 3.89 19.90 0.32
N THR A 150 3.80 20.30 1.58
CA THR A 150 3.01 19.62 2.60
C THR A 150 2.06 20.59 3.29
N ASP A 151 1.16 20.08 4.13
CA ASP A 151 0.30 20.88 5.00
C ASP A 151 1.04 21.54 6.18
N SER A 152 2.32 21.16 6.40
CA SER A 152 3.18 21.63 7.51
C SER A 152 4.50 22.22 7.02
N GLY A 153 4.54 22.77 5.80
CA GLY A 153 5.72 23.42 5.21
C GLY A 153 6.27 22.69 3.99
N THR A 154 7.46 23.07 3.56
CA THR A 154 8.05 22.64 2.29
C THR A 154 9.38 21.94 2.51
N TRP A 155 9.59 20.84 1.76
CA TRP A 155 10.84 20.10 1.71
C TRP A 155 11.47 20.20 0.32
N SER A 156 12.80 20.16 0.29
CA SER A 156 13.58 20.10 -0.95
C SER A 156 14.45 18.84 -0.92
N ALA A 157 14.32 17.98 -1.94
CA ALA A 157 14.99 16.69 -2.01
C ALA A 157 15.71 16.47 -3.34
N ARG A 158 16.76 15.66 -3.37
CA ARG A 158 17.44 15.22 -4.59
C ARG A 158 16.76 13.99 -5.20
N ALA A 159 16.16 13.15 -4.35
CA ALA A 159 15.39 11.99 -4.78
C ALA A 159 14.14 11.78 -3.89
N LEU A 160 13.17 11.05 -4.42
CA LEU A 160 11.89 10.77 -3.77
C LEU A 160 11.56 9.29 -3.84
N ILE A 161 11.09 8.72 -2.73
CA ILE A 161 10.47 7.40 -2.68
C ILE A 161 9.00 7.56 -2.31
N ASN A 162 8.11 7.33 -3.27
CA ASN A 162 6.66 7.31 -3.02
C ASN A 162 6.24 5.92 -2.51
N ALA A 163 5.84 5.85 -1.25
CA ALA A 163 5.42 4.64 -0.53
C ALA A 163 3.98 4.75 0.02
N THR A 164 3.15 5.61 -0.59
CA THR A 164 1.81 5.97 -0.11
C THR A 164 0.76 4.86 -0.23
N GLY A 165 1.09 3.77 -0.92
CA GLY A 165 0.19 2.63 -1.08
C GLY A 165 -1.13 2.99 -1.80
N THR A 166 -2.23 2.40 -1.31
CA THR A 166 -3.53 2.48 -1.99
C THR A 166 -4.70 2.77 -1.04
N TRP A 167 -4.52 2.64 0.28
CA TRP A 167 -5.62 2.60 1.25
C TRP A 167 -6.51 3.86 1.23
N THR A 168 -5.92 5.03 1.04
CA THR A 168 -6.61 6.33 1.01
C THR A 168 -7.41 6.57 -0.28
N ARG A 169 -7.34 5.64 -1.26
CA ARG A 169 -8.03 5.74 -2.55
C ARG A 169 -8.95 4.55 -2.82
N PRO A 170 -10.00 4.34 -2.01
CA PRO A 170 -11.02 3.32 -2.27
C PRO A 170 -11.68 3.59 -3.64
N PHE A 171 -11.92 2.52 -4.40
CA PHE A 171 -12.56 2.64 -5.71
C PHE A 171 -14.04 2.26 -5.63
N LEU A 172 -14.91 3.24 -5.81
CA LEU A 172 -16.36 3.06 -5.95
C LEU A 172 -16.72 3.19 -7.43
N PRO A 173 -17.22 2.13 -8.08
CA PRO A 173 -17.71 2.23 -9.45
C PRO A 173 -19.02 3.01 -9.50
N HIS A 174 -19.24 3.69 -10.60
CA HIS A 174 -20.53 4.34 -10.86
C HIS A 174 -21.46 3.36 -11.60
N TYR A 175 -22.70 3.24 -11.08
CA TYR A 175 -23.79 2.51 -11.74
C TYR A 175 -25.00 3.41 -11.88
N PRO A 176 -25.80 3.26 -12.96
CA PRO A 176 -27.06 3.99 -13.13
C PRO A 176 -28.02 3.72 -11.98
N GLY A 177 -28.91 4.67 -11.69
CA GLY A 177 -29.94 4.55 -10.69
C GLY A 177 -29.48 5.02 -9.29
N ARG A 178 -30.32 4.77 -8.30
CA ARG A 178 -30.08 5.18 -6.92
C ARG A 178 -30.57 4.08 -5.97
N PHE A 179 -29.77 3.79 -4.99
CA PHE A 179 -30.13 2.92 -3.86
C PHE A 179 -30.32 3.78 -2.61
N ALA A 180 -31.49 3.65 -1.95
CA ALA A 180 -31.81 4.44 -0.75
C ALA A 180 -31.22 3.82 0.52
N GLY A 181 -30.85 2.53 0.49
CA GLY A 181 -30.25 1.84 1.61
C GLY A 181 -28.78 2.19 1.85
N ARG A 182 -28.16 1.51 2.80
CA ARG A 182 -26.79 1.74 3.19
C ARG A 182 -25.80 1.23 2.14
N GLN A 183 -24.88 2.08 1.70
CA GLN A 183 -23.75 1.71 0.86
C GLN A 183 -22.46 2.07 1.56
N LEU A 184 -21.48 1.15 1.53
CA LEU A 184 -20.14 1.42 2.04
C LEU A 184 -19.08 0.71 1.20
N HIS A 185 -17.90 1.31 1.10
CA HIS A 185 -16.72 0.61 0.59
C HIS A 185 -16.13 -0.27 1.70
N TYR A 186 -15.45 -1.36 1.33
CA TYR A 186 -14.75 -2.25 2.27
C TYR A 186 -13.85 -1.50 3.27
N ALA A 187 -13.24 -0.38 2.89
CA ALA A 187 -12.44 0.45 3.80
C ALA A 187 -13.22 0.94 5.04
N ALA A 188 -14.56 1.05 4.93
CA ALA A 188 -15.44 1.46 6.02
C ALA A 188 -16.12 0.26 6.72
N TYR A 189 -15.85 -0.97 6.30
CA TYR A 189 -16.39 -2.18 6.92
C TYR A 189 -15.73 -2.40 8.29
N ARG A 190 -16.56 -2.58 9.33
CA ARG A 190 -16.09 -2.71 10.73
C ARG A 190 -16.33 -4.09 11.33
N GLY A 191 -17.14 -4.92 10.69
CA GLY A 191 -17.49 -6.26 11.15
C GLY A 191 -18.91 -6.63 10.72
N PRO A 192 -19.33 -7.88 10.98
CA PRO A 192 -20.63 -8.37 10.54
C PRO A 192 -21.81 -7.89 11.39
N GLU A 193 -21.59 -7.37 12.60
CA GLU A 193 -22.63 -7.13 13.61
C GLU A 193 -23.71 -6.18 13.10
N GLU A 194 -23.33 -5.15 12.34
CA GLU A 194 -24.26 -4.18 11.76
C GLU A 194 -25.19 -4.77 10.68
N PHE A 195 -24.87 -5.97 10.19
CA PHE A 195 -25.59 -6.67 9.13
C PHE A 195 -26.41 -7.86 9.63
N ALA A 196 -26.53 -8.05 10.95
CA ALA A 196 -27.32 -9.12 11.53
C ALA A 196 -28.79 -9.09 11.05
N GLY A 197 -29.27 -10.22 10.52
CA GLY A 197 -30.62 -10.36 9.97
C GLY A 197 -30.88 -9.62 8.64
N LYS A 198 -29.87 -9.00 8.03
CA LYS A 198 -29.97 -8.23 6.78
C LYS A 198 -29.58 -9.06 5.57
N ARG A 199 -30.13 -8.69 4.42
CA ARG A 199 -29.66 -9.16 3.11
C ARG A 199 -28.64 -8.17 2.56
N VAL A 200 -27.38 -8.60 2.42
CA VAL A 200 -26.26 -7.75 2.03
C VAL A 200 -25.72 -8.16 0.67
N LEU A 201 -25.69 -7.20 -0.27
CA LEU A 201 -25.04 -7.36 -1.54
C LEU A 201 -23.53 -7.07 -1.40
N VAL A 202 -22.69 -8.06 -1.69
CA VAL A 202 -21.24 -7.91 -1.69
C VAL A 202 -20.72 -7.86 -3.14
N VAL A 203 -20.11 -6.72 -3.50
CA VAL A 203 -19.64 -6.45 -4.87
C VAL A 203 -18.12 -6.56 -4.91
N GLY A 204 -17.60 -7.56 -5.63
CA GLY A 204 -16.16 -7.71 -5.82
C GLY A 204 -15.70 -9.17 -5.80
N GLY A 205 -14.55 -9.44 -6.39
CA GLY A 205 -13.99 -10.80 -6.54
C GLY A 205 -12.63 -10.99 -5.87
N GLY A 206 -12.27 -10.16 -4.89
CA GLY A 206 -10.98 -10.24 -4.18
C GLY A 206 -11.11 -10.74 -2.75
N ALA A 207 -9.97 -10.83 -2.04
CA ALA A 207 -9.90 -11.30 -0.66
C ALA A 207 -10.83 -10.52 0.30
N SER A 208 -10.98 -9.21 0.11
CA SER A 208 -11.90 -8.39 0.91
C SER A 208 -13.37 -8.81 0.74
N ALA A 209 -13.78 -9.19 -0.47
CA ALA A 209 -15.14 -9.69 -0.71
C ALA A 209 -15.34 -11.03 0.01
N ILE A 210 -14.36 -11.93 -0.07
CA ILE A 210 -14.40 -13.25 0.60
C ILE A 210 -14.47 -13.08 2.12
N GLN A 211 -13.71 -12.13 2.69
CA GLN A 211 -13.80 -11.83 4.12
C GLN A 211 -15.22 -11.39 4.51
N VAL A 212 -15.77 -10.37 3.81
CA VAL A 212 -17.13 -9.88 4.11
C VAL A 212 -18.16 -10.98 3.95
N LEU A 213 -18.09 -11.79 2.89
CA LEU A 213 -18.99 -12.92 2.67
C LEU A 213 -18.92 -13.93 3.81
N SER A 214 -17.71 -14.31 4.25
CA SER A 214 -17.51 -15.29 5.33
C SER A 214 -18.03 -14.80 6.70
N GLU A 215 -17.94 -13.50 6.94
CA GLU A 215 -18.38 -12.91 8.21
C GLU A 215 -19.88 -12.63 8.21
N VAL A 216 -20.40 -11.96 7.17
CA VAL A 216 -21.81 -11.55 7.08
C VAL A 216 -22.74 -12.75 6.89
N ALA A 217 -22.35 -13.78 6.13
CA ALA A 217 -23.18 -14.97 5.96
C ALA A 217 -23.43 -15.76 7.26
N ALA A 218 -22.64 -15.52 8.30
CA ALA A 218 -22.86 -16.11 9.62
C ALA A 218 -23.96 -15.42 10.43
N VAL A 219 -24.36 -14.20 10.07
CA VAL A 219 -25.31 -13.37 10.83
C VAL A 219 -26.48 -12.87 9.99
N GLY A 220 -26.41 -12.98 8.67
CA GLY A 220 -27.43 -12.49 7.73
C GLY A 220 -27.39 -13.23 6.40
N GLU A 221 -28.10 -12.71 5.40
CA GLU A 221 -28.11 -13.26 4.06
C GLU A 221 -27.12 -12.48 3.17
N THR A 222 -26.36 -13.19 2.33
CA THR A 222 -25.41 -12.57 1.39
C THR A 222 -25.77 -12.84 -0.06
N VAL A 223 -25.63 -11.83 -0.88
CA VAL A 223 -25.67 -11.94 -2.35
C VAL A 223 -24.33 -11.51 -2.91
N TRP A 224 -23.67 -12.39 -3.63
CA TRP A 224 -22.34 -12.12 -4.17
C TRP A 224 -22.37 -11.82 -5.66
N VAL A 225 -21.85 -10.64 -6.04
CA VAL A 225 -21.79 -10.23 -7.45
C VAL A 225 -20.37 -9.83 -7.85
N THR A 226 -19.97 -10.22 -9.05
CA THR A 226 -18.68 -9.84 -9.63
C THR A 226 -18.80 -9.52 -11.11
N ARG A 227 -18.02 -8.57 -11.60
CA ARG A 227 -17.97 -8.22 -13.02
C ARG A 227 -17.44 -9.37 -13.89
N THR A 228 -16.40 -10.04 -13.41
CA THR A 228 -15.81 -11.21 -14.06
C THR A 228 -15.71 -12.33 -13.04
N PRO A 229 -15.88 -13.61 -13.43
CA PRO A 229 -15.67 -14.72 -12.52
C PRO A 229 -14.30 -14.62 -11.84
N PRO A 230 -14.22 -14.81 -10.51
CA PRO A 230 -12.93 -14.88 -9.83
C PRO A 230 -12.11 -16.04 -10.39
N VAL A 231 -10.81 -15.84 -10.47
CA VAL A 231 -9.86 -16.91 -10.76
C VAL A 231 -9.49 -17.58 -9.44
N TYR A 232 -9.60 -18.90 -9.41
CA TYR A 232 -9.15 -19.72 -8.28
C TYR A 232 -7.90 -20.48 -8.70
N HIS A 233 -6.93 -20.59 -7.82
CA HIS A 233 -5.83 -21.51 -8.04
C HIS A 233 -5.97 -22.71 -7.08
N ALA A 234 -5.90 -23.91 -7.65
CA ALA A 234 -6.19 -25.15 -6.93
C ALA A 234 -4.97 -25.75 -6.20
N GLY A 235 -3.79 -25.16 -6.37
CA GLY A 235 -2.55 -25.69 -5.81
C GLY A 235 -1.91 -24.76 -4.79
N PRO A 236 -0.83 -25.23 -4.12
CA PRO A 236 -0.04 -24.38 -3.24
C PRO A 236 0.53 -23.20 -4.03
N PHE A 237 0.66 -22.05 -3.37
CA PHE A 237 1.31 -20.88 -3.96
C PHE A 237 2.83 -21.14 -4.01
N THR A 238 3.29 -21.68 -5.15
CA THR A 238 4.72 -21.96 -5.32
C THR A 238 5.49 -20.68 -5.68
N PRO A 239 6.79 -20.63 -5.36
CA PRO A 239 7.64 -19.49 -5.77
C PRO A 239 7.64 -19.25 -7.28
N GLU A 240 7.54 -20.31 -8.11
CA GLU A 240 7.47 -20.22 -9.58
C GLU A 240 6.20 -19.54 -10.03
N TYR A 241 5.06 -19.94 -9.47
CA TYR A 241 3.76 -19.31 -9.74
C TYR A 241 3.78 -17.85 -9.33
N GLY A 242 4.30 -17.56 -8.14
CA GLY A 242 4.46 -16.18 -7.64
C GLY A 242 5.30 -15.32 -8.59
N ARG A 243 6.45 -15.84 -9.05
CA ARG A 243 7.32 -15.14 -10.03
C ARG A 243 6.59 -14.89 -11.36
N ALA A 244 5.90 -15.88 -11.90
CA ALA A 244 5.18 -15.73 -13.16
C ALA A 244 4.06 -14.68 -13.10
N VAL A 245 3.36 -14.59 -11.96
CA VAL A 245 2.33 -13.57 -11.73
C VAL A 245 2.93 -12.18 -11.57
N VAL A 246 3.98 -12.06 -10.76
CA VAL A 246 4.69 -10.77 -10.57
C VAL A 246 5.21 -10.25 -11.91
N ALA A 247 5.78 -11.12 -12.76
CA ALA A 247 6.26 -10.75 -14.09
C ALA A 247 5.16 -10.15 -14.99
N LYS A 248 3.93 -10.67 -14.92
CA LYS A 248 2.79 -10.10 -15.66
C LYS A 248 2.39 -8.70 -15.18
N VAL A 249 2.46 -8.47 -13.86
CA VAL A 249 2.17 -7.15 -13.30
C VAL A 249 3.29 -6.17 -13.64
N GLU A 250 4.55 -6.63 -13.59
CA GLU A 250 5.73 -5.84 -13.94
C GLU A 250 5.71 -5.40 -15.42
N GLU A 251 5.40 -6.33 -16.33
CA GLU A 251 5.28 -6.00 -17.76
C GLU A 251 4.21 -4.92 -18.00
N ARG A 252 3.09 -5.02 -17.31
CA ARG A 252 2.03 -4.03 -17.40
C ARG A 252 2.48 -2.65 -16.91
N VAL A 253 3.25 -2.61 -15.83
CA VAL A 253 3.82 -1.35 -15.28
C VAL A 253 4.88 -0.80 -16.22
N ARG A 254 5.74 -1.66 -16.78
CA ARG A 254 6.76 -1.27 -17.77
C ARG A 254 6.14 -0.61 -19.00
N GLN A 255 4.98 -1.10 -19.44
CA GLN A 255 4.21 -0.51 -20.54
C GLN A 255 3.46 0.79 -20.15
N GLY A 256 3.56 1.25 -18.91
CA GLY A 256 2.87 2.44 -18.43
C GLY A 256 1.35 2.31 -18.40
N LEU A 257 0.84 1.09 -18.27
CA LEU A 257 -0.58 0.83 -18.11
C LEU A 257 -1.00 0.94 -16.64
N PRO A 258 -2.29 1.25 -16.36
CA PRO A 258 -2.79 1.30 -14.98
C PRO A 258 -2.56 -0.02 -14.26
N VAL A 259 -2.07 0.04 -13.03
CA VAL A 259 -1.81 -1.15 -12.22
C VAL A 259 -3.11 -1.89 -11.89
N ARG A 260 -3.01 -3.21 -11.79
CA ARG A 260 -4.06 -4.08 -11.25
C ARG A 260 -3.63 -4.60 -9.89
N SER A 261 -4.60 -4.95 -9.04
CA SER A 261 -4.26 -5.56 -7.75
C SER A 261 -3.58 -6.91 -7.98
N VAL A 262 -2.60 -7.25 -7.15
CA VAL A 262 -1.89 -8.53 -7.22
C VAL A 262 -2.90 -9.70 -7.17
N VAL A 263 -3.86 -9.64 -6.25
CA VAL A 263 -4.92 -10.69 -6.13
C VAL A 263 -5.74 -10.87 -7.40
N SER A 264 -5.97 -9.79 -8.19
CA SER A 264 -6.69 -9.93 -9.48
C SER A 264 -5.90 -10.71 -10.54
N VAL A 265 -4.62 -10.94 -10.31
CA VAL A 265 -3.71 -11.67 -11.21
C VAL A 265 -3.31 -13.02 -10.62
N THR A 266 -3.09 -13.11 -9.28
CA THR A 266 -2.79 -14.36 -8.59
C THR A 266 -3.99 -15.27 -8.43
N GLY A 267 -5.20 -14.71 -8.43
CA GLY A 267 -6.40 -15.44 -8.06
C GLY A 267 -6.58 -15.57 -6.54
N LEU A 268 -7.70 -16.22 -6.18
CA LEU A 268 -8.06 -16.54 -4.80
C LEU A 268 -7.54 -17.94 -4.46
N GLY A 269 -6.81 -18.06 -3.36
CA GLY A 269 -6.40 -19.35 -2.82
C GLY A 269 -7.35 -19.85 -1.71
N PRO A 270 -7.21 -21.11 -1.27
CA PRO A 270 -7.99 -21.70 -0.19
C PRO A 270 -7.57 -21.09 1.16
N SER A 271 -8.21 -20.00 1.55
CA SER A 271 -8.03 -19.35 2.86
C SER A 271 -9.07 -19.82 3.88
N VAL A 272 -8.84 -19.52 5.15
CA VAL A 272 -9.84 -19.78 6.22
C VAL A 272 -11.16 -19.07 5.90
N ALA A 273 -11.11 -17.81 5.48
CA ALA A 273 -12.29 -17.06 5.10
C ALA A 273 -13.00 -17.66 3.87
N TYR A 274 -12.22 -18.17 2.89
CA TYR A 274 -12.80 -18.83 1.71
C TYR A 274 -13.58 -20.09 2.13
N ARG A 275 -12.96 -21.00 2.89
CA ARG A 275 -13.61 -22.24 3.35
C ARG A 275 -14.88 -21.94 4.14
N ARG A 276 -14.82 -20.96 5.08
CA ARG A 276 -15.99 -20.56 5.85
C ARG A 276 -17.12 -20.00 4.96
N ALA A 277 -16.79 -19.15 3.98
CA ALA A 277 -17.78 -18.62 3.04
C ALA A 277 -18.40 -19.74 2.17
N GLU A 278 -17.62 -20.75 1.81
CA GLU A 278 -18.08 -21.92 1.05
C GLU A 278 -19.02 -22.78 1.90
N GLU A 279 -18.66 -23.12 3.12
CA GLU A 279 -19.47 -23.88 4.09
C GLU A 279 -20.83 -23.19 4.37
N LEU A 280 -20.84 -21.86 4.42
CA LEU A 280 -22.06 -21.06 4.61
C LEU A 280 -22.84 -20.84 3.30
N GLY A 281 -22.37 -21.39 2.17
CA GLY A 281 -23.02 -21.26 0.87
C GLY A 281 -22.98 -19.84 0.26
N ALA A 282 -22.09 -18.96 0.78
CA ALA A 282 -22.00 -17.57 0.38
C ALA A 282 -21.27 -17.34 -0.96
N LEU A 283 -20.64 -18.38 -1.52
CA LEU A 283 -19.87 -18.27 -2.76
C LEU A 283 -20.70 -18.51 -4.04
N ARG A 284 -22.03 -18.41 -3.94
CA ARG A 284 -22.92 -18.47 -5.11
C ARG A 284 -22.89 -17.14 -5.86
N ARG A 285 -21.97 -17.05 -6.80
CA ARG A 285 -21.76 -15.83 -7.59
C ARG A 285 -22.88 -15.56 -8.58
N ARG A 286 -23.33 -14.30 -8.66
CA ARG A 286 -24.12 -13.75 -9.76
C ARG A 286 -23.27 -12.82 -10.65
N PRO A 287 -23.61 -12.63 -11.94
CA PRO A 287 -23.01 -11.59 -12.77
C PRO A 287 -23.29 -10.21 -12.19
N MET A 288 -22.57 -9.20 -12.65
CA MET A 288 -22.80 -7.81 -12.23
C MET A 288 -24.18 -7.35 -12.66
N PHE A 289 -24.85 -6.58 -11.81
CA PHE A 289 -26.14 -5.95 -12.09
C PHE A 289 -26.00 -4.78 -13.08
N ASP A 290 -27.12 -4.39 -13.71
CA ASP A 290 -27.16 -3.31 -14.69
C ASP A 290 -27.34 -1.94 -14.05
N ARG A 291 -28.18 -1.87 -13.00
CA ARG A 291 -28.52 -0.62 -12.33
C ARG A 291 -28.83 -0.82 -10.84
N LEU A 292 -28.71 0.26 -10.11
CA LEU A 292 -29.26 0.40 -8.76
C LEU A 292 -30.76 0.70 -8.84
N THR A 293 -31.55 0.20 -7.89
CA THR A 293 -32.93 0.58 -7.68
C THR A 293 -33.09 1.20 -6.30
N GLU A 294 -34.25 1.75 -5.98
CA GLU A 294 -34.48 2.35 -4.66
C GLU A 294 -34.24 1.36 -3.52
N HIS A 295 -34.60 0.08 -3.73
CA HIS A 295 -34.56 -0.95 -2.71
C HIS A 295 -33.47 -2.02 -2.96
N GLY A 296 -32.68 -1.90 -4.01
CA GLY A 296 -31.67 -2.91 -4.31
C GLY A 296 -30.97 -2.72 -5.64
N VAL A 297 -30.93 -3.80 -6.43
CA VAL A 297 -30.26 -3.86 -7.73
C VAL A 297 -31.10 -4.62 -8.76
N ALA A 298 -30.86 -4.39 -10.06
CA ALA A 298 -31.61 -5.06 -11.10
C ALA A 298 -30.72 -5.60 -12.23
N TRP A 299 -31.17 -6.71 -12.81
CA TRP A 299 -30.70 -7.34 -14.05
C TRP A 299 -31.85 -7.33 -15.06
N GLY A 300 -31.81 -6.41 -16.04
CA GLY A 300 -32.96 -6.19 -16.90
C GLY A 300 -34.20 -5.85 -16.08
N ASP A 301 -35.25 -6.70 -16.18
CA ASP A 301 -36.49 -6.56 -15.43
C ASP A 301 -36.51 -7.28 -14.07
N GLU A 302 -35.51 -8.13 -13.79
CA GLU A 302 -35.38 -8.80 -12.50
C GLU A 302 -34.81 -7.84 -11.46
N GLU A 303 -35.57 -7.52 -10.43
CA GLU A 303 -35.12 -6.71 -9.31
C GLU A 303 -34.88 -7.58 -8.06
N LEU A 304 -33.78 -7.31 -7.34
CA LEU A 304 -33.46 -7.94 -6.07
C LEU A 304 -33.34 -6.88 -4.98
N ALA A 305 -34.24 -6.95 -3.99
CA ALA A 305 -34.17 -6.10 -2.82
C ALA A 305 -33.05 -6.55 -1.88
N VAL A 306 -32.28 -5.56 -1.38
CA VAL A 306 -31.22 -5.75 -0.38
C VAL A 306 -31.23 -4.61 0.64
N ASP A 307 -30.72 -4.85 1.83
CA ASP A 307 -30.68 -3.84 2.91
C ASP A 307 -29.40 -3.00 2.87
N ALA A 308 -28.31 -3.57 2.33
CA ALA A 308 -27.04 -2.89 2.23
C ALA A 308 -26.21 -3.38 1.04
N ILE A 309 -25.30 -2.51 0.58
CA ILE A 309 -24.29 -2.83 -0.45
C ILE A 309 -22.91 -2.59 0.13
N VAL A 310 -22.06 -3.63 0.11
CA VAL A 310 -20.64 -3.54 0.46
C VAL A 310 -19.81 -3.61 -0.83
N TRP A 311 -19.16 -2.51 -1.15
CA TRP A 311 -18.27 -2.38 -2.31
C TRP A 311 -16.87 -2.87 -1.96
N ALA A 312 -16.57 -4.13 -2.23
CA ALA A 312 -15.23 -4.73 -2.09
C ALA A 312 -14.46 -4.63 -3.43
N THR A 313 -14.50 -3.44 -4.03
CA THR A 313 -14.06 -3.15 -5.40
C THR A 313 -12.60 -2.71 -5.50
N GLY A 314 -11.87 -2.81 -4.39
CA GLY A 314 -10.44 -2.54 -4.31
C GLY A 314 -10.10 -1.06 -4.22
N PHE A 315 -8.84 -0.75 -4.45
CA PHE A 315 -8.24 0.55 -4.22
C PHE A 315 -7.42 0.99 -5.43
N ARG A 316 -7.17 2.30 -5.54
CA ARG A 316 -6.28 2.90 -6.53
C ARG A 316 -4.99 3.36 -5.86
N PRO A 317 -3.84 3.38 -6.56
CA PRO A 317 -2.62 3.95 -6.01
C PRO A 317 -2.79 5.44 -5.67
N GLU A 318 -2.27 5.85 -4.51
CA GLU A 318 -2.21 7.26 -4.14
C GLU A 318 -0.97 7.90 -4.75
N VAL A 319 -1.15 8.47 -5.91
CA VAL A 319 -0.09 9.14 -6.68
C VAL A 319 -0.55 10.52 -7.18
N GLY A 320 -1.62 11.04 -6.61
CA GLY A 320 -2.21 12.32 -7.03
C GLY A 320 -1.26 13.50 -6.82
N HIS A 321 -0.55 13.50 -5.71
CA HIS A 321 0.45 14.53 -5.37
C HIS A 321 1.66 14.56 -6.32
N LEU A 322 1.90 13.51 -7.10
CA LEU A 322 2.95 13.45 -8.13
C LEU A 322 2.49 14.02 -9.49
N ALA A 323 1.23 14.42 -9.64
CA ALA A 323 0.69 14.91 -10.90
C ALA A 323 1.50 16.05 -11.55
N PRO A 324 2.03 17.04 -10.78
CA PRO A 324 2.81 18.12 -11.36
C PRO A 324 4.13 17.67 -12.04
N LEU A 325 4.62 16.48 -11.73
CA LEU A 325 5.82 15.90 -12.36
C LEU A 325 5.54 15.27 -13.74
N GLY A 326 4.27 15.15 -14.16
CA GLY A 326 3.92 14.60 -15.47
C GLY A 326 4.33 13.15 -15.69
N LEU A 327 4.43 12.32 -14.65
CA LEU A 327 4.96 10.95 -14.73
C LEU A 327 4.06 9.96 -15.47
N ARG A 328 2.79 10.31 -15.72
CA ARG A 328 1.84 9.39 -16.37
C ARG A 328 2.16 9.23 -17.84
N SER A 329 2.20 7.98 -18.28
CA SER A 329 2.27 7.63 -19.70
C SER A 329 0.95 7.86 -20.42
N ALA A 330 0.96 7.80 -21.74
CA ALA A 330 -0.26 7.82 -22.58
C ALA A 330 -1.25 6.69 -22.22
N GLY A 331 -0.76 5.57 -21.67
CA GLY A 331 -1.58 4.47 -21.16
C GLY A 331 -2.28 4.76 -19.82
N GLY A 332 -1.99 5.91 -19.18
CA GLY A 332 -2.62 6.37 -17.94
C GLY A 332 -2.00 5.84 -16.65
N GLY A 333 -1.03 4.92 -16.71
CA GLY A 333 -0.21 4.46 -15.59
C GLY A 333 1.12 5.22 -15.51
N ILE A 334 1.91 4.98 -14.47
CA ILE A 334 3.29 5.43 -14.36
C ILE A 334 4.20 4.28 -14.76
N ALA A 335 5.00 4.49 -15.81
CA ALA A 335 5.94 3.48 -16.29
C ALA A 335 7.18 3.45 -15.39
N LEU A 336 7.59 2.23 -14.98
CA LEU A 336 8.76 2.02 -14.12
C LEU A 336 9.77 1.07 -14.76
N ILE A 337 11.06 1.29 -14.43
CA ILE A 337 12.13 0.32 -14.56
C ILE A 337 12.58 -0.06 -13.15
N GLY A 338 12.20 -1.26 -12.70
CA GLY A 338 12.28 -1.64 -11.29
C GLY A 338 11.33 -0.78 -10.45
N THR A 339 11.88 0.10 -9.63
CA THR A 339 11.09 1.07 -8.83
C THR A 339 11.12 2.48 -9.40
N ARG A 340 12.05 2.77 -10.31
CA ARG A 340 12.34 4.10 -10.84
C ARG A 340 11.36 4.49 -11.94
N ALA A 341 10.76 5.67 -11.85
CA ALA A 341 9.93 6.23 -12.91
C ALA A 341 10.75 6.50 -14.18
N THR A 342 10.21 6.09 -15.34
CA THR A 342 10.95 6.29 -16.62
C THR A 342 11.02 7.76 -17.02
N ALA A 343 10.02 8.55 -16.63
CA ALA A 343 9.94 9.97 -16.95
C ALA A 343 10.82 10.86 -16.04
N ASP A 344 11.13 10.40 -14.81
CA ASP A 344 11.97 11.15 -13.88
C ASP A 344 12.78 10.18 -13.02
N PRO A 345 14.12 10.06 -13.24
CA PRO A 345 14.97 9.10 -12.54
C PRO A 345 15.13 9.39 -11.04
N ARG A 346 14.75 10.57 -10.57
CA ARG A 346 14.80 10.96 -9.15
C ARG A 346 13.62 10.38 -8.35
N VAL A 347 12.58 9.87 -9.03
CA VAL A 347 11.32 9.41 -8.40
C VAL A 347 11.20 7.89 -8.47
N HIS A 348 11.03 7.29 -7.30
CA HIS A 348 10.80 5.86 -7.12
C HIS A 348 9.42 5.59 -6.55
N LEU A 349 8.75 4.55 -7.02
CA LEU A 349 7.46 4.10 -6.50
C LEU A 349 7.62 2.71 -5.89
N VAL A 350 7.36 2.59 -4.60
CA VAL A 350 7.33 1.33 -3.86
C VAL A 350 5.92 1.09 -3.33
N GLY A 351 5.51 -0.16 -3.12
CA GLY A 351 4.10 -0.48 -2.86
C GLY A 351 3.18 -0.22 -4.06
N TYR A 352 3.74 -0.13 -5.27
CA TYR A 352 3.06 0.14 -6.53
C TYR A 352 3.27 -1.03 -7.51
N GLY A 353 2.19 -1.49 -8.14
CA GLY A 353 2.26 -2.59 -9.10
C GLY A 353 2.80 -3.89 -8.50
N PRO A 354 3.93 -4.42 -9.00
CA PRO A 354 4.50 -5.68 -8.52
C PRO A 354 4.94 -5.65 -7.06
N SER A 355 5.23 -4.47 -6.53
CA SER A 355 5.63 -4.28 -5.14
C SER A 355 4.46 -3.99 -4.17
N ALA A 356 3.22 -4.15 -4.61
CA ALA A 356 2.03 -3.91 -3.77
C ALA A 356 1.66 -5.10 -2.85
N SER A 357 2.62 -5.92 -2.46
CA SER A 357 2.52 -6.95 -1.42
C SER A 357 3.59 -6.70 -0.35
N THR A 358 3.48 -7.32 0.81
CA THR A 358 4.46 -7.14 1.89
C THR A 358 5.86 -7.59 1.47
N VAL A 359 6.01 -8.81 0.93
CA VAL A 359 7.27 -9.33 0.35
C VAL A 359 7.79 -8.41 -0.77
N GLY A 360 6.91 -8.02 -1.70
CA GLY A 360 7.27 -7.14 -2.81
C GLY A 360 7.70 -5.75 -2.34
N ALA A 361 7.07 -5.22 -1.30
CA ALA A 361 7.40 -3.92 -0.69
C ALA A 361 8.82 -3.91 -0.11
N ASN A 362 9.20 -4.95 0.62
CA ASN A 362 10.55 -5.05 1.20
C ASN A 362 11.64 -5.12 0.13
N ARG A 363 11.44 -5.94 -0.90
CA ARG A 363 12.39 -6.02 -2.04
C ARG A 363 12.48 -4.69 -2.80
N ALA A 364 11.35 -4.04 -3.00
CA ALA A 364 11.30 -2.76 -3.71
C ALA A 364 11.95 -1.63 -2.90
N GLY A 365 11.79 -1.60 -1.57
CA GLY A 365 12.47 -0.64 -0.70
C GLY A 365 13.99 -0.73 -0.87
N ARG A 366 14.54 -1.95 -0.80
CA ARG A 366 15.97 -2.20 -1.04
C ARG A 366 16.40 -1.79 -2.45
N ALA A 367 15.63 -2.16 -3.48
CA ALA A 367 15.97 -1.85 -4.87
C ALA A 367 15.93 -0.34 -5.14
N ALA A 368 14.95 0.39 -4.59
CA ALA A 368 14.84 1.84 -4.72
C ALA A 368 16.07 2.53 -4.13
N VAL A 369 16.49 2.13 -2.94
CA VAL A 369 17.66 2.70 -2.28
C VAL A 369 18.94 2.43 -3.06
N ASN A 370 19.14 1.21 -3.58
CA ASN A 370 20.31 0.91 -4.42
C ASN A 370 20.36 1.78 -5.69
N GLN A 371 19.20 2.03 -6.32
CA GLN A 371 19.11 2.92 -7.48
C GLN A 371 19.34 4.39 -7.12
N ILE A 372 18.91 4.83 -5.93
CA ILE A 372 19.17 6.19 -5.42
C ILE A 372 20.67 6.38 -5.11
N VAL A 373 21.32 5.40 -4.49
CA VAL A 373 22.76 5.42 -4.25
C VAL A 373 23.51 5.52 -5.57
N ALA A 374 23.11 4.77 -6.58
CA ALA A 374 23.71 4.87 -7.92
C ALA A 374 23.50 6.25 -8.58
N LEU A 375 22.41 6.94 -8.27
CA LEU A 375 22.10 8.27 -8.80
C LEU A 375 22.85 9.39 -8.05
N LEU A 376 22.89 9.32 -6.71
CA LEU A 376 23.36 10.40 -5.85
C LEU A 376 24.80 10.25 -5.37
N GLY A 377 25.39 9.05 -5.49
CA GLY A 377 26.60 8.60 -4.82
C GLY A 377 26.28 7.94 -3.47
N ASP A 378 27.20 7.13 -2.99
CA ASP A 378 27.10 6.48 -1.66
C ASP A 378 27.58 7.45 -0.58
N PRO A 379 26.71 7.92 0.34
CA PRO A 379 27.11 8.85 1.39
C PRO A 379 28.11 8.24 2.40
N ALA A 380 28.14 6.89 2.51
CA ALA A 380 29.09 6.20 3.39
C ALA A 380 30.48 6.00 2.76
N GLY A 381 30.65 6.33 1.47
CA GLY A 381 31.90 6.13 0.73
C GLY A 381 32.28 4.64 0.55
N VAL A 382 31.32 3.73 0.71
CA VAL A 382 31.56 2.29 0.54
C VAL A 382 31.55 1.97 -0.95
N ASP A 383 32.68 1.48 -1.45
CA ASP A 383 32.82 1.04 -2.84
C ASP A 383 31.75 -0.04 -3.18
N PRO A 384 30.91 0.16 -4.21
CA PRO A 384 29.90 -0.82 -4.59
C PRO A 384 30.48 -2.18 -5.04
N ALA A 385 31.78 -2.29 -5.31
CA ALA A 385 32.44 -3.53 -5.65
C ALA A 385 32.67 -4.49 -4.47
N GLY A 386 32.45 -4.07 -3.23
CA GLY A 386 32.62 -4.89 -2.01
C GLY A 386 31.39 -5.69 -1.58
N VAL A 387 30.26 -5.56 -2.24
CA VAL A 387 29.09 -6.40 -1.97
C VAL A 387 29.13 -7.61 -2.89
N GLU A 388 29.91 -8.61 -2.50
CA GLU A 388 29.84 -9.95 -3.08
C GLU A 388 28.38 -10.37 -3.27
N SER A 389 28.15 -10.99 -4.40
CA SER A 389 26.98 -11.81 -4.72
C SER A 389 26.72 -12.81 -3.60
N ALA A 390 26.12 -12.36 -2.50
CA ALA A 390 25.49 -13.26 -1.56
C ALA A 390 24.40 -14.00 -2.34
N GLY A 391 24.65 -15.28 -2.56
CA GLY A 391 23.93 -16.16 -3.43
C GLY A 391 22.42 -16.03 -3.26
N VAL A 392 21.75 -16.36 -4.34
CA VAL A 392 20.35 -16.73 -4.35
C VAL A 392 20.21 -18.00 -3.48
N GLU A 393 20.31 -17.82 -2.18
CA GLU A 393 19.78 -18.83 -1.25
C GLU A 393 18.28 -18.71 -1.31
N SER A 394 17.70 -19.74 -1.90
CA SER A 394 16.30 -20.07 -1.81
C SER A 394 15.92 -20.23 -0.33
N ALA A 395 15.53 -19.13 0.31
CA ALA A 395 14.80 -19.22 1.57
C ALA A 395 13.51 -19.97 1.25
N GLY A 396 13.50 -21.25 1.62
CA GLY A 396 12.34 -22.11 1.53
C GLY A 396 11.21 -21.47 2.33
N LEU A 397 10.09 -21.24 1.65
CA LEU A 397 8.79 -21.13 2.28
C LEU A 397 8.45 -22.55 2.79
N GLU A 398 9.00 -22.94 3.93
CA GLU A 398 8.42 -24.01 4.72
C GLU A 398 7.05 -23.50 5.21
N SER A 399 6.02 -24.01 4.57
CA SER A 399 4.68 -23.97 5.10
C SER A 399 4.71 -24.62 6.49
N ALA A 400 4.40 -23.85 7.53
CA ALA A 400 4.04 -24.43 8.82
C ALA A 400 2.82 -25.33 8.61
N GLY A 401 3.08 -26.60 8.37
CA GLY A 401 2.10 -27.66 8.34
C GLY A 401 1.63 -27.88 9.77
N VAL A 402 0.44 -27.39 10.10
CA VAL A 402 -0.28 -27.85 11.29
C VAL A 402 -0.60 -29.32 11.05
N ALA A 403 0.10 -30.19 11.77
CA ALA A 403 -0.21 -31.60 11.83
C ALA A 403 -1.61 -31.79 12.41
N VAL A 404 -2.50 -32.37 11.63
CA VAL A 404 -3.78 -32.89 12.11
C VAL A 404 -3.49 -34.24 12.77
N PRO A 405 -3.82 -34.46 14.06
CA PRO A 405 -3.76 -35.77 14.62
C PRO A 405 -4.84 -36.66 14.00
N ALA A 406 -4.44 -37.83 13.55
CA ALA A 406 -5.36 -38.88 13.12
C ALA A 406 -6.14 -39.40 14.34
N GLY A 407 -7.45 -39.40 14.24
CA GLY A 407 -8.42 -39.97 15.14
C GLY A 407 -9.79 -39.98 14.49
#